data_ca5609f78af93563996f534f777de005
#
_entry.id   ca5609f78af93563996f534f777de005
#
_cell.length_a   1.000
_cell.length_b   1.000
_cell.length_c   1.000
_cell.angle_alpha   90.00
_cell.angle_beta   90.00
_cell.angle_gamma   90.00
#
_symmetry.space_group_name_H-M   'P 1'
#
loop_
_entity.id
_entity.type
_entity.pdbx_description
1 polymer ?
#
loop_
_entity_poly.entity_id
_entity_poly.type
_entity_poly.pdbx_seq_one_letter_code
_entity_poly.pdbx_strand_id
1 'polypeptide(L)'
;MSLKRKTSSIFAAALTLSISLVTMPAMAAEWFKIADKVVNYKSETDEVTPQFGEKNVTHIKLVCTQGTVNLHKISLHMSDGSVKVVDNLGVLSKGLASRVIGVPKGDAKLKKIELNYDSMGSQEMALLGMSKKAHVDIMGKNDDKDKSE
;
A
#
# COMPACT_ATOMS: atom_id res chain seq x y z
N MET A 1 50.47 -27.70 -68.13
CA MET A 1 49.75 -26.43 -67.99
C MET A 1 48.78 -26.55 -66.85
N SER A 2 49.02 -25.86 -65.73
CA SER A 2 48.26 -25.99 -64.53
C SER A 2 47.31 -24.80 -64.42
N LEU A 3 46.02 -25.03 -64.52
CA LEU A 3 44.98 -24.05 -64.31
C LEU A 3 44.67 -23.98 -62.80
N LYS A 4 45.18 -22.92 -62.14
CA LYS A 4 44.82 -22.59 -60.79
C LYS A 4 43.41 -21.98 -60.76
N ARG A 5 42.42 -22.69 -60.30
CA ARG A 5 41.11 -22.17 -59.96
C ARG A 5 41.22 -21.43 -58.63
N LYS A 6 41.04 -20.13 -58.66
CA LYS A 6 40.83 -19.33 -57.44
C LYS A 6 39.38 -19.53 -56.99
N THR A 7 39.19 -20.19 -55.88
CA THR A 7 37.91 -20.24 -55.20
C THR A 7 37.78 -18.95 -54.36
N SER A 8 36.92 -18.05 -54.79
CA SER A 8 36.50 -16.90 -53.97
C SER A 8 35.56 -17.40 -52.90
N SER A 9 36.03 -17.34 -51.66
CA SER A 9 35.18 -17.60 -50.46
C SER A 9 34.42 -16.33 -50.15
N ILE A 10 33.11 -16.39 -50.37
CA ILE A 10 32.23 -15.28 -49.97
C ILE A 10 31.84 -15.56 -48.53
N PHE A 11 32.40 -14.82 -47.58
CA PHE A 11 31.96 -14.79 -46.22
C PHE A 11 30.69 -13.94 -46.14
N ALA A 12 29.53 -14.59 -46.03
CA ALA A 12 28.29 -13.93 -45.65
C ALA A 12 28.32 -13.66 -44.14
N ALA A 13 28.59 -12.42 -43.77
CA ALA A 13 28.44 -11.99 -42.39
C ALA A 13 26.95 -11.82 -42.09
N ALA A 14 26.38 -12.80 -41.42
CA ALA A 14 25.02 -12.69 -40.86
C ALA A 14 25.06 -11.73 -39.68
N LEU A 15 24.57 -10.51 -39.87
CA LEU A 15 24.37 -9.53 -38.80
C LEU A 15 23.13 -9.92 -38.02
N THR A 16 23.30 -10.66 -36.94
CA THR A 16 22.19 -10.93 -36.00
C THR A 16 21.93 -9.70 -35.16
N LEU A 17 20.87 -8.98 -35.52
CA LEU A 17 20.36 -7.85 -34.77
C LEU A 17 19.69 -8.40 -33.49
N SER A 18 20.42 -8.44 -32.37
CA SER A 18 19.87 -8.80 -31.06
C SER A 18 18.99 -7.65 -30.57
N ILE A 19 17.68 -7.81 -30.74
CA ILE A 19 16.72 -6.89 -30.10
C ILE A 19 16.71 -7.24 -28.62
N SER A 20 17.46 -6.50 -27.82
CA SER A 20 17.36 -6.55 -26.38
C SER A 20 16.02 -5.92 -25.96
N LEU A 21 15.03 -6.76 -25.65
CA LEU A 21 13.84 -6.27 -24.95
C LEU A 21 14.30 -5.77 -23.57
N VAL A 22 14.40 -4.47 -23.45
CA VAL A 22 14.52 -3.82 -22.14
C VAL A 22 13.15 -3.94 -21.47
N THR A 23 12.98 -4.97 -20.66
CA THR A 23 11.83 -5.04 -19.76
C THR A 23 12.01 -3.96 -18.69
N MET A 24 11.37 -2.81 -18.88
CA MET A 24 11.26 -1.83 -17.80
C MET A 24 10.47 -2.50 -16.67
N PRO A 25 11.01 -2.54 -15.44
CA PRO A 25 10.21 -2.97 -14.31
C PRO A 25 9.04 -1.99 -14.20
N ALA A 26 7.81 -2.51 -14.29
CA ALA A 26 6.64 -1.72 -13.94
C ALA A 26 6.86 -1.26 -12.49
N MET A 27 7.01 0.04 -12.28
CA MET A 27 7.10 0.61 -10.93
C MET A 27 5.73 0.40 -10.30
N ALA A 28 5.62 -0.68 -9.50
CA ALA A 28 4.44 -0.89 -8.67
C ALA A 28 4.31 0.32 -7.76
N ALA A 29 3.11 0.94 -7.73
CA ALA A 29 2.85 2.07 -6.85
C ALA A 29 3.25 1.70 -5.41
N GLU A 30 4.19 2.45 -4.85
CA GLU A 30 4.77 2.16 -3.55
C GLU A 30 3.79 2.57 -2.43
N TRP A 31 3.72 1.73 -1.38
CA TRP A 31 2.96 2.04 -0.19
C TRP A 31 3.79 2.93 0.73
N PHE A 32 3.24 4.05 1.16
CA PHE A 32 3.86 4.95 2.12
C PHE A 32 2.96 5.19 3.33
N LYS A 33 3.55 5.49 4.47
CA LYS A 33 2.79 5.76 5.69
C LYS A 33 2.17 7.16 5.63
N ILE A 34 0.84 7.23 5.79
CA ILE A 34 0.09 8.50 5.80
C ILE A 34 -0.33 8.92 7.20
N ALA A 35 -0.44 7.98 8.12
CA ALA A 35 -0.77 8.23 9.51
C ALA A 35 -0.42 7.01 10.36
N ASP A 36 -0.43 7.15 11.68
CA ASP A 36 -0.33 6.07 12.62
C ASP A 36 -1.17 6.33 13.88
N LYS A 37 -1.53 5.27 14.57
CA LYS A 37 -2.31 5.34 15.79
C LYS A 37 -1.90 4.26 16.80
N VAL A 38 -1.73 4.70 18.04
CA VAL A 38 -1.66 3.80 19.20
C VAL A 38 -3.09 3.50 19.65
N VAL A 39 -3.42 2.22 19.67
CA VAL A 39 -4.75 1.71 19.99
C VAL A 39 -4.82 1.43 21.49
N ASN A 40 -5.83 1.99 22.16
CA ASN A 40 -6.08 1.75 23.58
C ASN A 40 -6.74 0.38 23.80
N TYR A 41 -6.76 -0.08 25.06
CA TYR A 41 -7.35 -1.39 25.43
C TYR A 41 -8.89 -1.39 25.44
N LYS A 42 -9.52 -0.24 25.36
CA LYS A 42 -10.97 -0.10 25.32
C LYS A 42 -11.46 -0.04 23.89
N SER A 43 -12.70 -0.48 23.67
CA SER A 43 -13.39 -0.20 22.43
C SER A 43 -13.57 1.31 22.29
N GLU A 44 -12.99 1.86 21.25
CA GLU A 44 -12.96 3.30 21.00
C GLU A 44 -13.18 3.61 19.53
N THR A 45 -13.57 4.85 19.28
CA THR A 45 -13.57 5.46 17.96
C THR A 45 -12.56 6.58 17.98
N ASP A 46 -11.54 6.44 17.17
CA ASP A 46 -10.45 7.41 17.07
C ASP A 46 -10.38 8.06 15.70
N GLU A 47 -10.01 9.33 15.69
CA GLU A 47 -9.79 10.09 14.48
C GLU A 47 -8.29 10.23 14.18
N VAL A 48 -7.95 10.08 12.91
CA VAL A 48 -6.59 10.26 12.41
C VAL A 48 -6.61 11.16 11.19
N THR A 49 -5.74 12.16 11.18
CA THR A 49 -5.58 13.05 10.03
C THR A 49 -4.33 12.66 9.26
N PRO A 50 -4.43 12.40 7.94
CA PRO A 50 -3.26 12.14 7.11
C PRO A 50 -2.24 13.28 7.19
N GLN A 51 -0.96 12.95 7.16
CA GLN A 51 0.13 13.91 7.20
C GLN A 51 0.14 14.81 5.95
N PHE A 52 0.90 15.89 5.99
CA PHE A 52 0.95 16.87 4.91
C PHE A 52 1.37 16.26 3.58
N GLY A 53 0.64 16.59 2.51
CA GLY A 53 0.92 16.14 1.15
C GLY A 53 0.30 14.80 0.75
N GLU A 54 -0.24 14.04 1.70
CA GLU A 54 -0.68 12.65 1.50
C GLU A 54 -2.20 12.50 1.32
N LYS A 55 -2.85 13.58 0.96
CA LYS A 55 -4.32 13.62 0.80
C LYS A 55 -4.81 13.08 -0.54
N ASN A 56 -3.91 12.83 -1.47
CA ASN A 56 -4.22 12.38 -2.84
C ASN A 56 -4.09 10.86 -3.02
N VAL A 57 -4.21 10.11 -1.94
CA VAL A 57 -4.13 8.64 -2.01
C VAL A 57 -5.37 8.06 -2.70
N THR A 58 -5.17 7.06 -3.52
CA THR A 58 -6.23 6.32 -4.21
C THR A 58 -6.66 5.07 -3.47
N HIS A 59 -5.73 4.50 -2.68
CA HIS A 59 -5.95 3.32 -1.86
C HIS A 59 -5.27 3.47 -0.51
N ILE A 60 -5.86 2.84 0.49
CA ILE A 60 -5.27 2.71 1.82
C ILE A 60 -5.33 1.25 2.30
N LYS A 61 -4.47 0.91 3.24
CA LYS A 61 -4.54 -0.31 4.06
C LYS A 61 -4.00 0.00 5.45
N LEU A 62 -4.42 -0.79 6.43
CA LEU A 62 -3.93 -0.69 7.79
C LEU A 62 -2.95 -1.84 8.05
N VAL A 63 -1.85 -1.56 8.72
CA VAL A 63 -0.82 -2.55 9.09
C VAL A 63 -0.64 -2.51 10.60
N CYS A 64 -0.85 -3.62 11.26
CA CYS A 64 -0.57 -3.74 12.68
C CYS A 64 0.94 -3.94 12.88
N THR A 65 1.60 -3.00 13.55
CA THR A 65 3.04 -3.05 13.81
C THR A 65 3.38 -3.54 15.20
N GLN A 66 2.41 -3.50 16.12
CA GLN A 66 2.53 -4.00 17.48
C GLN A 66 1.18 -4.44 18.04
N GLY A 67 1.19 -5.53 18.81
CA GLY A 67 0.00 -6.05 19.48
C GLY A 67 -1.01 -6.70 18.53
N THR A 68 -2.27 -6.71 18.93
CA THR A 68 -3.39 -7.22 18.14
C THR A 68 -4.58 -6.27 18.29
N VAL A 69 -5.23 -5.96 17.19
CA VAL A 69 -6.40 -5.08 17.14
C VAL A 69 -7.52 -5.74 16.35
N ASN A 70 -8.75 -5.63 16.82
CA ASN A 70 -9.93 -5.99 16.07
C ASN A 70 -10.56 -4.72 15.50
N LEU A 71 -10.49 -4.57 14.19
CA LEU A 71 -11.01 -3.41 13.45
C LEU A 71 -12.44 -3.69 13.01
N HIS A 72 -13.39 -2.98 13.59
CA HIS A 72 -14.79 -3.11 13.26
C HIS A 72 -15.14 -2.30 12.01
N LYS A 73 -14.78 -1.03 12.02
CA LYS A 73 -15.20 -0.08 11.01
C LYS A 73 -14.13 0.98 10.75
N ILE A 74 -14.03 1.43 9.53
CA ILE A 74 -13.26 2.61 9.13
C ILE A 74 -14.17 3.55 8.34
N SER A 75 -14.10 4.84 8.64
CA SER A 75 -14.82 5.87 7.89
C SER A 75 -13.83 6.85 7.28
N LEU A 76 -13.88 6.99 5.96
CA LEU A 76 -13.06 7.92 5.20
C LEU A 76 -13.86 9.20 4.95
N HIS A 77 -13.47 10.27 5.61
CA HIS A 77 -14.08 11.59 5.45
C HIS A 77 -13.33 12.38 4.39
N MET A 78 -14.03 12.78 3.36
CA MET A 78 -13.48 13.51 2.23
C MET A 78 -13.61 15.03 2.40
N SER A 79 -12.85 15.80 1.64
CA SER A 79 -12.86 17.26 1.70
C SER A 79 -14.15 17.91 1.20
N ASP A 80 -14.95 17.19 0.42
CA ASP A 80 -16.28 17.60 -0.05
C ASP A 80 -17.42 17.29 0.93
N GLY A 81 -17.10 16.69 2.09
CA GLY A 81 -18.05 16.27 3.10
C GLY A 81 -18.59 14.86 2.91
N SER A 82 -18.28 14.19 1.82
CA SER A 82 -18.67 12.78 1.63
C SER A 82 -17.92 11.86 2.59
N VAL A 83 -18.57 10.75 2.97
CA VAL A 83 -18.01 9.75 3.89
C VAL A 83 -18.19 8.37 3.27
N LYS A 84 -17.09 7.61 3.18
CA LYS A 84 -17.11 6.19 2.83
C LYS A 84 -16.88 5.35 4.06
N VAL A 85 -17.82 4.47 4.36
CA VAL A 85 -17.75 3.53 5.48
C VAL A 85 -17.39 2.14 4.97
N VAL A 86 -16.47 1.48 5.66
CA VAL A 86 -16.04 0.11 5.39
C VAL A 86 -16.07 -0.67 6.69
N ASP A 87 -16.87 -1.72 6.73
CA ASP A 87 -17.06 -2.58 7.89
C ASP A 87 -16.26 -3.89 7.77
N ASN A 88 -16.23 -4.65 8.86
CA ASN A 88 -15.67 -6.01 8.90
C ASN A 88 -14.22 -6.09 8.39
N LEU A 89 -13.35 -5.28 8.95
CA LEU A 89 -11.91 -5.31 8.64
C LEU A 89 -11.20 -6.46 9.35
N GLY A 90 -11.77 -6.93 10.47
CA GLY A 90 -11.31 -8.12 11.17
C GLY A 90 -10.13 -7.87 12.12
N VAL A 91 -9.53 -8.97 12.55
CA VAL A 91 -8.43 -8.96 13.52
C VAL A 91 -7.10 -8.84 12.79
N LEU A 92 -6.30 -7.87 13.21
CA LEU A 92 -4.93 -7.68 12.75
C LEU A 92 -3.96 -7.91 13.91
N SER A 93 -3.09 -8.90 13.75
CA SER A 93 -1.94 -9.12 14.62
C SER A 93 -0.69 -8.47 14.05
N LYS A 94 0.34 -8.34 14.87
CA LYS A 94 1.63 -7.76 14.46
C LYS A 94 2.13 -8.35 13.14
N GLY A 95 2.42 -7.48 12.18
CA GLY A 95 2.90 -7.83 10.84
C GLY A 95 1.81 -8.09 9.81
N LEU A 96 0.52 -8.15 10.22
CA LEU A 96 -0.59 -8.34 9.31
C LEU A 96 -1.16 -7.01 8.82
N ALA A 97 -1.65 -7.01 7.59
CA ALA A 97 -2.33 -5.91 6.97
C ALA A 97 -3.81 -6.21 6.73
N SER A 98 -4.63 -5.17 6.77
CA SER A 98 -6.02 -5.25 6.32
C SER A 98 -6.10 -5.47 4.81
N ARG A 99 -7.29 -5.80 4.32
CA ARG A 99 -7.56 -5.69 2.88
C ARG A 99 -7.34 -4.24 2.41
N VAL A 100 -7.05 -4.10 1.13
CA VAL A 100 -6.92 -2.78 0.49
C VAL A 100 -8.30 -2.13 0.38
N ILE A 101 -8.37 -0.86 0.74
CA ILE A 101 -9.57 -0.04 0.72
C ILE A 101 -9.38 1.06 -0.31
N GLY A 102 -10.24 1.10 -1.33
CA GLY A 102 -10.24 2.19 -2.31
C GLY A 102 -10.80 3.48 -1.68
N VAL A 103 -10.08 4.58 -1.83
CA VAL A 103 -10.55 5.92 -1.50
C VAL A 103 -11.54 6.38 -2.58
N PRO A 104 -12.62 7.10 -2.23
CA PRO A 104 -13.54 7.64 -3.23
C PRO A 104 -12.81 8.42 -4.33
N LYS A 105 -13.14 8.13 -5.59
CA LYS A 105 -12.56 8.82 -6.75
C LYS A 105 -13.19 10.19 -6.91
N GLY A 106 -12.41 11.14 -7.42
CA GLY A 106 -12.86 12.49 -7.71
C GLY A 106 -11.83 13.53 -7.29
N ASP A 107 -12.23 14.80 -7.29
CA ASP A 107 -11.38 15.91 -6.89
C ASP A 107 -11.28 16.08 -5.37
N ALA A 108 -12.19 15.44 -4.64
CA ALA A 108 -12.17 15.44 -3.18
C ALA A 108 -10.96 14.68 -2.64
N LYS A 109 -10.34 15.22 -1.61
CA LYS A 109 -9.15 14.66 -0.96
C LYS A 109 -9.53 14.01 0.37
N LEU A 110 -8.77 13.01 0.77
CA LEU A 110 -8.93 12.40 2.09
C LEU A 110 -8.57 13.42 3.18
N LYS A 111 -9.55 13.78 3.99
CA LYS A 111 -9.42 14.79 5.05
C LYS A 111 -9.13 14.17 6.41
N LYS A 112 -9.86 13.13 6.75
CA LYS A 112 -9.82 12.48 8.05
C LYS A 112 -10.20 11.00 7.91
N ILE A 113 -9.61 10.17 8.75
CA ILE A 113 -9.93 8.75 8.87
C ILE A 113 -10.42 8.51 10.29
N GLU A 114 -11.56 7.87 10.43
CA GLU A 114 -12.11 7.46 11.72
C GLU A 114 -12.01 5.94 11.84
N LEU A 115 -11.44 5.47 12.94
CA LEU A 115 -11.21 4.05 13.23
C LEU A 115 -12.08 3.64 14.41
N ASN A 116 -12.91 2.63 14.22
CA ASN A 116 -13.63 1.96 15.30
C ASN A 116 -13.03 0.59 15.53
N TYR A 117 -12.57 0.32 16.74
CA TYR A 117 -11.79 -0.87 17.05
C TYR A 117 -11.88 -1.30 18.51
N ASP A 118 -11.45 -2.54 18.75
CA ASP A 118 -11.09 -3.06 20.08
C ASP A 118 -9.63 -3.53 20.08
N SER A 119 -8.91 -3.28 21.15
CA SER A 119 -7.63 -3.94 21.36
C SER A 119 -7.86 -5.30 22.03
N MET A 120 -7.27 -6.33 21.46
CA MET A 120 -7.34 -7.69 22.01
C MET A 120 -6.25 -7.92 23.08
N GLY A 121 -6.16 -7.03 24.04
CA GLY A 121 -5.29 -7.16 25.19
C GLY A 121 -6.03 -6.73 26.45
N SER A 122 -5.83 -7.40 27.58
CA SER A 122 -6.38 -6.96 28.85
C SER A 122 -5.43 -5.98 29.53
N GLN A 123 -5.99 -5.04 30.30
CA GLN A 123 -5.18 -4.16 31.15
C GLN A 123 -4.35 -4.97 32.15
N GLU A 124 -4.87 -6.10 32.61
CA GLU A 124 -4.18 -7.00 33.53
C GLU A 124 -2.91 -7.59 32.90
N MET A 125 -2.99 -8.02 31.65
CA MET A 125 -1.80 -8.51 30.92
C MET A 125 -0.78 -7.39 30.66
N ALA A 126 -1.23 -6.16 30.48
CA ALA A 126 -0.35 -5.01 30.34
C ALA A 126 0.39 -4.67 31.64
N LEU A 127 -0.28 -4.77 32.77
CA LEU A 127 0.34 -4.58 34.10
C LEU A 127 1.40 -5.62 34.41
N LEU A 128 1.26 -6.84 33.88
CA LEU A 128 2.24 -7.91 33.99
C LEU A 128 3.37 -7.81 32.96
N GLY A 129 3.39 -6.78 32.12
CA GLY A 129 4.36 -6.61 31.04
C GLY A 129 4.20 -7.59 29.88
N MET A 130 3.12 -8.36 29.84
CA MET A 130 2.87 -9.42 28.87
C MET A 130 2.10 -8.94 27.63
N SER A 131 1.49 -7.77 27.69
CA SER A 131 0.75 -7.16 26.57
C SER A 131 1.17 -5.71 26.38
N LYS A 132 1.40 -5.33 25.14
CA LYS A 132 1.65 -3.95 24.74
C LYS A 132 0.43 -3.41 23.99
N LYS A 133 0.19 -2.11 24.12
CA LYS A 133 -0.84 -1.44 23.31
C LYS A 133 -0.60 -1.75 21.84
N ALA A 134 -1.66 -1.97 21.11
CA ALA A 134 -1.54 -2.18 19.67
C ALA A 134 -1.13 -0.87 18.97
N HIS A 135 -0.38 -0.99 17.90
CA HIS A 135 0.00 0.12 17.05
C HIS A 135 -0.35 -0.21 15.61
N VAL A 136 -1.05 0.70 14.97
CA VAL A 136 -1.52 0.55 13.59
C VAL A 136 -0.98 1.68 12.73
N ASP A 137 -0.28 1.32 11.68
CA ASP A 137 0.12 2.26 10.62
C ASP A 137 -0.93 2.25 9.51
N ILE A 138 -1.29 3.43 9.04
CA ILE A 138 -2.16 3.61 7.89
C ILE A 138 -1.27 3.90 6.69
N MET A 139 -1.28 2.98 5.75
CA MET A 139 -0.50 3.07 4.53
C MET A 139 -1.39 3.53 3.39
N GLY A 140 -0.90 4.50 2.62
CA GLY A 140 -1.54 4.96 1.40
C GLY A 140 -0.72 4.60 0.18
N LYS A 141 -1.36 4.55 -0.98
CA LYS A 141 -0.68 4.58 -2.27
C LYS A 141 -1.44 5.47 -3.25
N ASN A 142 -0.68 6.08 -4.14
CA ASN A 142 -1.22 6.74 -5.31
C ASN A 142 -1.05 5.77 -6.47
N ASP A 143 -2.13 5.44 -7.14
CA ASP A 143 -1.98 4.91 -8.49
C ASP A 143 -1.70 6.14 -9.36
N ASP A 144 -0.46 6.28 -9.82
CA ASP A 144 -0.16 7.25 -10.84
C ASP A 144 -1.13 6.97 -11.99
N LYS A 145 -2.07 7.88 -12.16
CA LYS A 145 -2.91 7.84 -13.35
C LYS A 145 -1.93 7.93 -14.50
N ASP A 146 -1.84 6.83 -15.20
CA ASP A 146 -1.30 6.72 -16.52
C ASP A 146 -1.48 8.07 -17.24
N LYS A 147 -0.40 8.80 -17.39
CA LYS A 147 -0.36 9.90 -18.35
C LYS A 147 -0.25 9.27 -19.73
N SER A 148 -1.35 8.62 -20.14
CA SER A 148 -1.58 8.26 -21.51
C SER A 148 -2.33 9.42 -22.17
N GLU A 149 -1.61 10.32 -22.68
CA GLU A 149 -1.99 11.02 -23.89
C GLU A 149 -1.16 10.52 -25.06
#